data_bcc72fa4479f38c443956b03a1478710
#
_entry.id   bcc72fa4479f38c443956b03a1478710
#
_cell.length_a   1.000
_cell.length_b   1.000
_cell.length_c   1.000
_cell.angle_alpha   90.00
_cell.angle_beta   90.00
_cell.angle_gamma   90.00
#
_symmetry.space_group_name_H-M   'P 1'
#
loop_
_entity.id
_entity.type
_entity.pdbx_description
1 polymer ?
#
loop_
_entity_poly.entity_id
_entity_poly.type
_entity_poly.pdbx_seq_one_letter_code
_entity_poly.pdbx_strand_id
1 'polypeptide(L)'
;MEIAFEQVDVFTDRPFAGNPLCVVPDEAGLTTEQMQAIAKEMNLSETTFVLSPTDPRAAYWMRIFTPAKEIPFAGHPSVGTAYVMACAGRFPLHEPITRIFQQVGVGTLPLDIEVADGTPGRVVMTQGEPSFGEVLRDLTPIADALGLDPLILARAKLPIQAVSTGLEHLIVPLPDLKSMAALRPNLSALDVVLRDRGALGCFVFTLETISSDAFAHARMFAPGAGVPEDPATGSAAGPLGAYLAVHGVLPRERESFVIEQGIEMGRPSRIWVEIARDAAGMPTTIRVGGTTVPVIRGTIRV
;
A
#
# COMPACT_ATOMS: atom_id res chain seq x y z
N MET A 1 -31.79 -6.82 4.21
CA MET A 1 -31.30 -6.88 2.80
C MET A 1 -30.11 -7.81 2.74
N GLU A 2 -29.88 -8.55 1.64
CA GLU A 2 -28.67 -9.35 1.46
C GLU A 2 -27.78 -8.68 0.41
N ILE A 3 -26.49 -8.50 0.72
CA ILE A 3 -25.53 -7.78 -0.10
C ILE A 3 -24.33 -8.70 -0.36
N ALA A 4 -23.99 -8.90 -1.61
CA ALA A 4 -22.83 -9.69 -2.00
C ALA A 4 -21.51 -8.99 -1.61
N PHE A 5 -20.53 -9.76 -1.15
CA PHE A 5 -19.16 -9.29 -0.96
C PHE A 5 -18.15 -10.32 -1.46
N GLU A 6 -16.97 -9.84 -1.77
CA GLU A 6 -15.80 -10.66 -2.07
C GLU A 6 -14.63 -10.19 -1.20
N GLN A 7 -14.02 -11.14 -0.48
CA GLN A 7 -12.75 -10.88 0.19
C GLN A 7 -11.62 -11.38 -0.69
N VAL A 8 -10.66 -10.51 -0.92
CA VAL A 8 -9.46 -10.79 -1.72
C VAL A 8 -8.22 -10.53 -0.91
N ASP A 9 -7.13 -11.19 -1.26
CA ASP A 9 -5.78 -10.89 -0.76
C ASP A 9 -5.01 -10.14 -1.85
N VAL A 10 -4.54 -8.94 -1.52
CA VAL A 10 -3.87 -8.01 -2.44
C VAL A 10 -2.35 -8.06 -2.24
N PHE A 11 -1.59 -7.86 -3.31
CA PHE A 11 -0.12 -7.96 -3.35
C PHE A 11 0.40 -9.39 -3.08
N THR A 12 -0.32 -10.37 -3.60
CA THR A 12 0.05 -11.78 -3.51
C THR A 12 -0.51 -12.57 -4.68
N ASP A 13 0.12 -13.70 -4.99
CA ASP A 13 -0.31 -14.69 -5.98
C ASP A 13 -0.92 -15.94 -5.35
N ARG A 14 -1.06 -15.97 -4.01
CA ARG A 14 -1.62 -17.11 -3.26
C ARG A 14 -2.55 -16.65 -2.13
N PRO A 15 -3.59 -17.43 -1.79
CA PRO A 15 -4.47 -17.13 -0.67
C PRO A 15 -3.74 -17.13 0.68
N PHE A 16 -4.30 -16.39 1.64
CA PHE A 16 -3.84 -16.28 3.03
C PHE A 16 -2.46 -15.59 3.16
N ALA A 17 -2.14 -14.77 2.19
CA ALA A 17 -0.95 -13.92 2.12
C ALA A 17 -1.38 -12.50 1.69
N GLY A 18 -0.45 -11.56 1.53
CA GLY A 18 -0.82 -10.21 1.10
C GLY A 18 -1.67 -9.44 2.10
N ASN A 19 -2.32 -8.38 1.64
CA ASN A 19 -3.21 -7.54 2.43
C ASN A 19 -4.68 -7.88 2.15
N PRO A 20 -5.46 -8.35 3.14
CA PRO A 20 -6.84 -8.73 2.95
C PRO A 20 -7.72 -7.49 2.75
N LEU A 21 -8.63 -7.56 1.79
CA LEU A 21 -9.59 -6.53 1.45
C LEU A 21 -10.98 -7.11 1.27
N CYS A 22 -11.98 -6.53 1.91
CA CYS A 22 -13.37 -6.79 1.60
C CYS A 22 -13.85 -5.81 0.53
N VAL A 23 -14.41 -6.32 -0.56
CA VAL A 23 -15.00 -5.53 -1.64
C VAL A 23 -16.51 -5.83 -1.70
N VAL A 24 -17.32 -4.79 -1.60
CA VAL A 24 -18.77 -4.83 -1.87
C VAL A 24 -18.95 -4.23 -3.28
N PRO A 25 -19.11 -5.09 -4.32
CA PRO A 25 -19.07 -4.64 -5.72
C PRO A 25 -20.32 -3.90 -6.19
N ASP A 26 -21.35 -3.87 -5.36
CA ASP A 26 -22.58 -3.13 -5.57
C ASP A 26 -23.14 -2.73 -4.21
N GLU A 27 -23.14 -1.44 -3.91
CA GLU A 27 -23.52 -0.89 -2.60
C GLU A 27 -25.02 -1.05 -2.27
N ALA A 28 -25.86 -1.39 -3.26
CA ALA A 28 -27.27 -1.71 -3.11
C ALA A 28 -28.10 -0.70 -2.30
N GLY A 29 -27.71 0.60 -2.30
CA GLY A 29 -28.40 1.68 -1.55
C GLY A 29 -28.04 1.74 -0.06
N LEU A 30 -26.89 1.22 0.36
CA LEU A 30 -26.40 1.36 1.75
C LEU A 30 -26.17 2.81 2.15
N THR A 31 -26.56 3.13 3.40
CA THR A 31 -26.18 4.41 4.00
C THR A 31 -24.69 4.41 4.42
N THR A 32 -24.13 5.59 4.64
CA THR A 32 -22.75 5.73 5.14
C THR A 32 -22.55 5.00 6.49
N GLU A 33 -23.54 5.08 7.37
CA GLU A 33 -23.52 4.41 8.69
C GLU A 33 -23.51 2.89 8.53
N GLN A 34 -24.27 2.35 7.58
CA GLN A 34 -24.29 0.91 7.27
C GLN A 34 -22.95 0.47 6.68
N MET A 35 -22.36 1.23 5.75
CA MET A 35 -21.04 0.96 5.21
C MET A 35 -19.97 0.94 6.31
N GLN A 36 -20.00 1.92 7.22
CA GLN A 36 -19.09 1.97 8.36
C GLN A 36 -19.30 0.79 9.34
N ALA A 37 -20.55 0.39 9.59
CA ALA A 37 -20.85 -0.76 10.43
C ALA A 37 -20.33 -2.07 9.82
N ILE A 38 -20.50 -2.26 8.51
CA ILE A 38 -19.97 -3.40 7.78
C ILE A 38 -18.44 -3.43 7.85
N ALA A 39 -17.78 -2.30 7.60
CA ALA A 39 -16.32 -2.22 7.68
C ALA A 39 -15.78 -2.57 9.08
N LYS A 40 -16.51 -2.15 10.14
CA LYS A 40 -16.18 -2.49 11.52
C LYS A 40 -16.39 -3.98 11.81
N GLU A 41 -17.45 -4.58 11.29
CA GLU A 41 -17.77 -6.01 11.47
C GLU A 41 -16.75 -6.90 10.73
N MET A 42 -16.37 -6.52 9.49
CA MET A 42 -15.35 -7.22 8.73
C MET A 42 -13.97 -7.17 9.40
N ASN A 43 -13.69 -6.10 10.13
CA ASN A 43 -12.46 -5.90 10.92
C ASN A 43 -11.17 -6.17 10.14
N LEU A 44 -11.18 -5.81 8.86
CA LEU A 44 -10.00 -5.78 7.98
C LEU A 44 -9.40 -4.37 7.97
N SER A 45 -8.18 -4.22 7.48
CA SER A 45 -7.54 -2.89 7.35
C SER A 45 -8.48 -1.92 6.64
N GLU A 46 -9.07 -2.33 5.51
CA GLU A 46 -10.10 -1.59 4.80
C GLU A 46 -11.19 -2.51 4.23
N THR A 47 -12.35 -1.89 4.01
CA THR A 47 -13.49 -2.42 3.24
C THR A 47 -13.88 -1.38 2.20
N THR A 48 -14.12 -1.80 0.98
CA THR A 48 -14.52 -0.93 -0.13
C THR A 48 -15.96 -1.18 -0.57
N PHE A 49 -16.62 -0.10 -0.95
CA PHE A 49 -17.97 -0.10 -1.51
C PHE A 49 -17.94 0.57 -2.87
N VAL A 50 -18.45 -0.12 -3.87
CA VAL A 50 -18.46 0.36 -5.26
C VAL A 50 -19.82 0.95 -5.57
N LEU A 51 -19.81 2.21 -6.03
CA LEU A 51 -20.96 3.02 -6.37
C LEU A 51 -20.92 3.41 -7.86
N SER A 52 -22.05 3.91 -8.35
CA SER A 52 -22.11 4.58 -9.65
C SER A 52 -21.27 5.86 -9.62
N PRO A 53 -20.37 6.08 -10.61
CA PRO A 53 -19.52 7.25 -10.62
C PRO A 53 -20.32 8.53 -10.93
N THR A 54 -19.87 9.66 -10.37
CA THR A 54 -20.37 11.00 -10.72
C THR A 54 -19.48 11.67 -11.77
N ASP A 55 -18.22 11.26 -11.91
CA ASP A 55 -17.33 11.65 -13.00
C ASP A 55 -17.54 10.71 -14.20
N PRO A 56 -17.96 11.22 -15.38
CA PRO A 56 -18.25 10.38 -16.55
C PRO A 56 -17.01 9.66 -17.11
N ARG A 57 -15.80 10.04 -16.71
CA ARG A 57 -14.57 9.36 -17.08
C ARG A 57 -14.30 8.10 -16.24
N ALA A 58 -14.89 8.03 -15.05
CA ALA A 58 -14.63 6.92 -14.12
C ALA A 58 -15.45 5.68 -14.47
N ALA A 59 -14.83 4.53 -14.41
CA ALA A 59 -15.50 3.23 -14.54
C ALA A 59 -16.44 2.94 -13.35
N TYR A 60 -16.05 3.41 -12.18
CA TYR A 60 -16.81 3.29 -10.93
C TYR A 60 -16.35 4.35 -9.91
N TRP A 61 -17.16 4.57 -8.88
CA TRP A 61 -16.79 5.30 -7.67
C TRP A 61 -16.57 4.32 -6.54
N MET A 62 -15.44 4.43 -5.83
CA MET A 62 -15.10 3.61 -4.69
C MET A 62 -15.03 4.45 -3.42
N ARG A 63 -15.79 4.06 -2.41
CA ARG A 63 -15.65 4.56 -1.03
C ARG A 63 -14.87 3.56 -0.20
N ILE A 64 -14.02 4.05 0.69
CA ILE A 64 -13.05 3.24 1.45
C ILE A 64 -13.25 3.48 2.93
N PHE A 65 -13.45 2.42 3.69
CA PHE A 65 -13.67 2.49 5.12
C PHE A 65 -12.66 1.61 5.87
N THR A 66 -11.98 2.19 6.85
CA THR A 66 -11.34 1.44 7.92
C THR A 66 -12.39 1.03 8.97
N PRO A 67 -12.09 0.15 9.93
CA PRO A 67 -13.02 -0.11 11.06
C PRO A 67 -13.45 1.14 11.84
N ALA A 68 -12.64 2.21 11.80
CA ALA A 68 -12.86 3.42 12.57
C ALA A 68 -13.55 4.56 11.79
N LYS A 69 -13.25 4.73 10.50
CA LYS A 69 -13.71 5.88 9.71
C LYS A 69 -13.56 5.65 8.21
N GLU A 70 -14.29 6.45 7.43
CA GLU A 70 -14.05 6.58 5.99
C GLU A 70 -12.74 7.33 5.73
N ILE A 71 -12.02 6.90 4.70
CA ILE A 71 -10.78 7.52 4.24
C ILE A 71 -10.87 7.86 2.74
N PRO A 72 -10.28 9.00 2.31
CA PRO A 72 -10.46 9.47 0.95
C PRO A 72 -9.67 8.69 -0.11
N PHE A 73 -8.64 7.96 0.30
CA PHE A 73 -7.76 7.20 -0.58
C PHE A 73 -6.99 6.11 0.17
N ALA A 74 -6.75 4.97 -0.49
CA ALA A 74 -5.82 3.93 -0.05
C ALA A 74 -5.27 3.11 -1.24
N GLY A 75 -4.05 2.57 -1.09
CA GLY A 75 -3.32 1.91 -2.16
C GLY A 75 -3.86 0.52 -2.49
N HIS A 76 -3.77 -0.44 -1.54
CA HIS A 76 -4.21 -1.81 -1.81
C HIS A 76 -5.72 -1.93 -2.07
N PRO A 77 -6.61 -1.10 -1.48
CA PRO A 77 -8.02 -1.08 -1.85
C PRO A 77 -8.26 -0.74 -3.31
N SER A 78 -7.47 0.19 -3.88
CA SER A 78 -7.56 0.55 -5.29
C SER A 78 -7.17 -0.63 -6.20
N VAL A 79 -6.09 -1.32 -5.87
CA VAL A 79 -5.60 -2.50 -6.62
C VAL A 79 -6.61 -3.65 -6.54
N GLY A 80 -7.04 -4.02 -5.33
CA GLY A 80 -7.95 -5.15 -5.12
C GLY A 80 -9.34 -4.92 -5.69
N THR A 81 -9.91 -3.72 -5.50
CA THR A 81 -11.24 -3.40 -6.06
C THR A 81 -11.22 -3.39 -7.58
N ALA A 82 -10.19 -2.80 -8.21
CA ALA A 82 -10.08 -2.82 -9.68
C ALA A 82 -10.00 -4.25 -10.24
N TYR A 83 -9.27 -5.13 -9.57
CA TYR A 83 -9.20 -6.54 -9.93
C TYR A 83 -10.56 -7.23 -9.83
N VAL A 84 -11.28 -7.06 -8.71
CA VAL A 84 -12.63 -7.63 -8.51
C VAL A 84 -13.59 -7.12 -9.58
N MET A 85 -13.59 -5.82 -9.89
CA MET A 85 -14.45 -5.21 -10.89
C MET A 85 -14.12 -5.71 -12.32
N ALA A 86 -12.84 -5.92 -12.63
CA ALA A 86 -12.39 -6.51 -13.88
C ALA A 86 -12.89 -7.97 -14.02
N CYS A 87 -12.71 -8.80 -12.98
CA CYS A 87 -13.20 -10.17 -12.96
C CYS A 87 -14.73 -10.26 -13.06
N ALA A 88 -15.45 -9.27 -12.51
CA ALA A 88 -16.90 -9.18 -12.60
C ALA A 88 -17.41 -8.66 -13.96
N GLY A 89 -16.51 -8.33 -14.91
CA GLY A 89 -16.87 -7.83 -16.24
C GLY A 89 -17.54 -6.46 -16.24
N ARG A 90 -17.25 -5.60 -15.25
CA ARG A 90 -17.87 -4.27 -15.09
C ARG A 90 -17.42 -3.27 -16.15
N PHE A 91 -16.36 -3.57 -16.86
CA PHE A 91 -15.84 -2.81 -18.01
C PHE A 91 -15.11 -3.77 -18.96
N PRO A 92 -14.97 -3.41 -20.25
CA PRO A 92 -14.28 -4.26 -21.23
C PRO A 92 -12.78 -4.33 -20.90
N LEU A 93 -12.18 -5.51 -21.10
CA LEU A 93 -10.76 -5.73 -20.98
C LEU A 93 -10.10 -5.72 -22.37
N HIS A 94 -8.95 -5.09 -22.49
CA HIS A 94 -8.12 -4.98 -23.70
C HIS A 94 -6.69 -5.40 -23.38
N GLU A 95 -6.14 -6.28 -24.18
CA GLU A 95 -4.73 -6.71 -24.08
C GLU A 95 -3.77 -5.71 -24.74
N PRO A 96 -2.54 -5.58 -24.25
CA PRO A 96 -1.98 -6.20 -23.05
C PRO A 96 -2.29 -5.41 -21.78
N ILE A 97 -2.85 -4.21 -21.88
CA ILE A 97 -3.14 -3.32 -20.75
C ILE A 97 -4.49 -2.64 -20.97
N THR A 98 -5.36 -2.76 -19.98
CA THR A 98 -6.60 -1.98 -19.88
C THR A 98 -6.40 -0.82 -18.92
N ARG A 99 -6.50 0.41 -19.42
CA ARG A 99 -6.54 1.60 -18.56
C ARG A 99 -7.96 1.96 -18.20
N ILE A 100 -8.22 2.07 -16.90
CA ILE A 100 -9.48 2.57 -16.36
C ILE A 100 -9.23 3.80 -15.48
N PHE A 101 -10.29 4.50 -15.15
CA PHE A 101 -10.27 5.56 -14.14
C PHE A 101 -11.22 5.15 -13.02
N GLN A 102 -10.76 5.25 -11.78
CA GLN A 102 -11.60 5.09 -10.59
C GLN A 102 -11.82 6.44 -9.92
N GLN A 103 -13.04 6.71 -9.49
CA GLN A 103 -13.35 7.85 -8.66
C GLN A 103 -13.17 7.45 -7.19
N VAL A 104 -12.44 8.26 -6.42
CA VAL A 104 -12.24 8.13 -4.97
C VAL A 104 -12.37 9.49 -4.31
N GLY A 105 -12.28 9.58 -2.98
CA GLY A 105 -12.46 10.84 -2.25
C GLY A 105 -11.49 11.97 -2.64
N VAL A 106 -10.29 11.65 -3.13
CA VAL A 106 -9.30 12.65 -3.61
C VAL A 106 -9.47 13.02 -5.10
N GLY A 107 -10.39 12.38 -5.84
CA GLY A 107 -10.62 12.64 -7.26
C GLY A 107 -10.63 11.37 -8.11
N THR A 108 -10.48 11.55 -9.42
CA THR A 108 -10.50 10.46 -10.40
C THR A 108 -9.08 10.08 -10.80
N LEU A 109 -8.68 8.86 -10.49
CA LEU A 109 -7.30 8.36 -10.62
C LEU A 109 -7.22 7.25 -11.66
N PRO A 110 -6.17 7.21 -12.50
CA PRO A 110 -5.95 6.16 -13.46
C PRO A 110 -5.41 4.89 -12.79
N LEU A 111 -5.85 3.74 -13.28
CA LEU A 111 -5.30 2.42 -12.99
C LEU A 111 -5.03 1.68 -14.28
N ASP A 112 -3.92 0.99 -14.36
CA ASP A 112 -3.57 0.09 -15.44
C ASP A 112 -3.73 -1.37 -14.98
N ILE A 113 -4.49 -2.16 -15.72
CA ILE A 113 -4.72 -3.59 -15.47
C ILE A 113 -4.01 -4.36 -16.57
N GLU A 114 -3.04 -5.17 -16.22
CA GLU A 114 -2.44 -6.11 -17.16
C GLU A 114 -3.47 -7.19 -17.52
N VAL A 115 -3.57 -7.51 -18.80
CA VAL A 115 -4.51 -8.51 -19.31
C VAL A 115 -3.77 -9.48 -20.22
N ALA A 116 -3.95 -10.77 -19.95
CA ALA A 116 -3.44 -11.86 -20.78
C ALA A 116 -4.51 -12.94 -20.94
N ASP A 117 -4.76 -13.38 -22.16
CA ASP A 117 -5.80 -14.37 -22.50
C ASP A 117 -7.17 -13.97 -21.93
N GLY A 118 -7.51 -12.69 -22.01
CA GLY A 118 -8.76 -12.13 -21.48
C GLY A 118 -8.88 -12.14 -19.95
N THR A 119 -7.82 -12.49 -19.22
CA THR A 119 -7.80 -12.58 -17.75
C THR A 119 -7.05 -11.41 -17.15
N PRO A 120 -7.62 -10.69 -16.16
CA PRO A 120 -6.91 -9.62 -15.46
C PRO A 120 -5.80 -10.19 -14.58
N GLY A 121 -4.64 -9.56 -14.65
CA GLY A 121 -3.44 -9.88 -13.88
C GLY A 121 -3.11 -8.79 -12.85
N ARG A 122 -1.87 -8.29 -12.94
CA ARG A 122 -1.41 -7.22 -12.04
C ARG A 122 -2.16 -5.92 -12.30
N VAL A 123 -2.59 -5.27 -11.23
CA VAL A 123 -3.13 -3.92 -11.26
C VAL A 123 -2.07 -2.93 -10.76
N VAL A 124 -1.91 -1.83 -11.48
CA VAL A 124 -0.87 -0.82 -11.24
C VAL A 124 -1.51 0.56 -11.15
N MET A 125 -1.17 1.30 -10.10
CA MET A 125 -1.56 2.68 -9.91
C MET A 125 -0.37 3.62 -10.07
N THR A 126 -0.58 4.77 -10.69
CA THR A 126 0.38 5.88 -10.68
C THR A 126 0.15 6.71 -9.43
N GLN A 127 1.22 6.95 -8.67
CA GLN A 127 1.18 7.80 -7.47
C GLN A 127 1.53 9.25 -7.82
N GLY A 128 1.39 10.14 -6.84
CA GLY A 128 1.76 11.54 -6.97
C GLY A 128 3.28 11.76 -7.15
N GLU A 129 3.64 12.98 -7.48
CA GLU A 129 5.05 13.38 -7.54
C GLU A 129 5.74 13.17 -6.18
N PRO A 130 6.97 12.62 -6.15
CA PRO A 130 7.67 12.39 -4.90
C PRO A 130 8.12 13.70 -4.26
N SER A 131 7.91 13.82 -2.96
CA SER A 131 8.43 14.91 -2.13
C SER A 131 9.24 14.34 -0.96
N PHE A 132 10.25 15.10 -0.54
CA PHE A 132 11.24 14.67 0.45
C PHE A 132 11.29 15.68 1.58
N GLY A 133 10.98 15.22 2.79
CA GLY A 133 11.11 16.01 4.02
C GLY A 133 12.56 16.12 4.51
N GLU A 134 12.73 16.70 5.68
CA GLU A 134 14.06 16.81 6.30
C GLU A 134 14.59 15.46 6.78
N VAL A 135 15.91 15.28 6.64
CA VAL A 135 16.62 14.12 7.18
C VAL A 135 16.63 14.20 8.71
N LEU A 136 16.30 13.08 9.36
CA LEU A 136 16.34 12.97 10.81
C LEU A 136 17.80 12.94 11.30
N ARG A 137 18.17 13.90 12.17
CA ARG A 137 19.53 13.99 12.71
C ARG A 137 19.68 13.27 14.05
N ASP A 138 18.68 13.40 14.93
CA ASP A 138 18.63 12.68 16.20
C ASP A 138 17.88 11.35 15.99
N LEU A 139 18.60 10.24 16.09
CA LEU A 139 18.08 8.90 15.88
C LEU A 139 17.49 8.30 17.17
N THR A 140 17.71 8.93 18.33
CA THR A 140 17.32 8.37 19.62
C THR A 140 15.80 8.16 19.73
N PRO A 141 14.93 9.15 19.43
CA PRO A 141 13.49 8.96 19.60
C PRO A 141 12.90 7.84 18.74
N ILE A 142 13.35 7.71 17.48
CA ILE A 142 12.86 6.65 16.61
C ILE A 142 13.44 5.28 16.96
N ALA A 143 14.70 5.21 17.40
CA ALA A 143 15.32 3.98 17.86
C ALA A 143 14.58 3.43 19.10
N ASP A 144 14.36 4.28 20.11
CA ASP A 144 13.62 3.93 21.33
C ASP A 144 12.20 3.46 20.99
N ALA A 145 11.51 4.17 20.08
CA ALA A 145 10.17 3.82 19.64
C ALA A 145 10.12 2.47 18.89
N LEU A 146 11.18 2.11 18.17
CA LEU A 146 11.30 0.82 17.47
C LEU A 146 11.88 -0.31 18.36
N GLY A 147 12.33 0.02 19.58
CA GLY A 147 12.97 -0.94 20.49
C GLY A 147 14.37 -1.34 20.05
N LEU A 148 15.12 -0.42 19.44
CA LEU A 148 16.47 -0.65 18.91
C LEU A 148 17.50 0.26 19.58
N ASP A 149 18.76 -0.17 19.56
CA ASP A 149 19.89 0.71 19.85
C ASP A 149 20.08 1.71 18.68
N PRO A 150 20.22 3.03 18.92
CA PRO A 150 20.49 4.01 17.87
C PRO A 150 21.69 3.68 16.97
N LEU A 151 22.70 2.97 17.49
CA LEU A 151 23.84 2.51 16.72
C LEU A 151 23.45 1.49 15.63
N ILE A 152 22.36 0.77 15.78
CA ILE A 152 21.86 -0.15 14.74
C ILE A 152 21.36 0.68 13.55
N LEU A 153 20.58 1.74 13.79
CA LEU A 153 20.12 2.64 12.74
C LEU A 153 21.30 3.30 12.00
N ALA A 154 22.31 3.76 12.74
CA ALA A 154 23.50 4.40 12.16
C ALA A 154 24.30 3.44 11.24
N ARG A 155 24.25 2.13 11.49
CA ARG A 155 24.94 1.11 10.66
C ARG A 155 24.33 0.96 9.26
N ALA A 156 23.08 1.35 9.05
CA ALA A 156 22.45 1.29 7.74
C ALA A 156 23.08 2.25 6.72
N LYS A 157 23.79 3.29 7.18
CA LYS A 157 24.49 4.32 6.37
C LYS A 157 23.59 5.04 5.35
N LEU A 158 22.30 5.05 5.60
CA LEU A 158 21.29 5.74 4.83
C LEU A 158 20.48 6.64 5.75
N PRO A 159 20.02 7.83 5.30
CA PRO A 159 19.31 8.75 6.17
C PRO A 159 17.89 8.26 6.49
N ILE A 160 17.41 8.55 7.70
CA ILE A 160 15.99 8.45 8.01
C ILE A 160 15.31 9.72 7.53
N GLN A 161 14.28 9.58 6.69
CA GLN A 161 13.66 10.73 6.02
C GLN A 161 12.17 10.47 5.78
N ALA A 162 11.36 11.51 5.98
CA ALA A 162 9.96 11.47 5.55
C ALA A 162 9.90 11.66 4.03
N VAL A 163 9.14 10.78 3.35
CA VAL A 163 8.96 10.82 1.89
C VAL A 163 7.49 10.59 1.57
N SER A 164 6.97 11.31 0.59
CA SER A 164 5.59 11.22 0.14
C SER A 164 5.51 11.05 -1.37
N THR A 165 4.55 10.26 -1.81
CA THR A 165 4.02 10.22 -3.19
C THR A 165 2.49 10.37 -3.18
N GLY A 166 2.00 11.09 -2.15
CA GLY A 166 0.59 11.32 -1.86
C GLY A 166 0.28 11.21 -0.36
N LEU A 167 0.87 10.22 0.33
CA LEU A 167 0.84 10.09 1.79
C LEU A 167 2.28 10.07 2.31
N GLU A 168 2.53 10.80 3.39
CA GLU A 168 3.86 10.93 3.96
C GLU A 168 4.19 9.74 4.87
N HIS A 169 5.31 9.09 4.61
CA HIS A 169 5.82 7.98 5.40
C HIS A 169 7.25 8.25 5.86
N LEU A 170 7.56 7.93 7.11
CA LEU A 170 8.93 7.95 7.61
C LEU A 170 9.66 6.69 7.14
N ILE A 171 10.62 6.85 6.24
CA ILE A 171 11.43 5.78 5.69
C ILE A 171 12.63 5.54 6.59
N VAL A 172 12.72 4.33 7.16
CA VAL A 172 13.73 3.96 8.15
C VAL A 172 14.55 2.77 7.66
N PRO A 173 15.81 2.99 7.25
CA PRO A 173 16.70 1.92 6.83
C PRO A 173 17.25 1.13 8.01
N LEU A 174 17.35 -0.20 7.85
CA LEU A 174 18.05 -1.11 8.74
C LEU A 174 19.20 -1.82 8.01
N PRO A 175 20.26 -2.22 8.73
CA PRO A 175 21.43 -2.83 8.10
C PRO A 175 21.17 -4.26 7.58
N ASP A 176 20.28 -5.02 8.22
CA ASP A 176 20.15 -6.44 7.98
C ASP A 176 18.78 -7.01 8.46
N LEU A 177 18.43 -8.22 8.02
CA LEU A 177 17.23 -8.95 8.44
C LEU A 177 17.23 -9.28 9.94
N LYS A 178 18.40 -9.44 10.55
CA LYS A 178 18.49 -9.68 11.99
C LYS A 178 17.97 -8.50 12.80
N SER A 179 18.32 -7.29 12.38
CA SER A 179 17.80 -6.04 12.98
C SER A 179 16.29 -5.89 12.72
N MET A 180 15.81 -6.28 11.54
CA MET A 180 14.39 -6.29 11.22
C MET A 180 13.59 -7.22 12.14
N ALA A 181 14.07 -8.44 12.36
CA ALA A 181 13.45 -9.41 13.25
C ALA A 181 13.50 -8.99 14.74
N ALA A 182 14.46 -8.14 15.11
CA ALA A 182 14.63 -7.63 16.47
C ALA A 182 13.67 -6.48 16.83
N LEU A 183 12.96 -5.90 15.86
CA LEU A 183 12.01 -4.80 16.10
C LEU A 183 10.97 -5.19 17.17
N ARG A 184 10.78 -4.28 18.13
CA ARG A 184 9.77 -4.37 19.19
C ARG A 184 9.13 -2.99 19.39
N PRO A 185 8.29 -2.54 18.43
CA PRO A 185 7.78 -1.17 18.44
C PRO A 185 6.92 -0.88 19.68
N ASN A 186 7.23 0.21 20.36
CA ASN A 186 6.31 0.85 21.27
C ASN A 186 5.40 1.77 20.44
N LEU A 187 4.19 1.27 20.13
CA LEU A 187 3.28 1.94 19.20
C LEU A 187 2.88 3.34 19.66
N SER A 188 2.74 3.58 20.97
CA SER A 188 2.41 4.91 21.50
C SER A 188 3.57 5.90 21.34
N ALA A 189 4.80 5.48 21.60
CA ALA A 189 5.98 6.30 21.38
C ALA A 189 6.19 6.57 19.89
N LEU A 190 5.98 5.55 19.05
CA LEU A 190 6.10 5.67 17.61
C LEU A 190 5.08 6.67 17.03
N ASP A 191 3.83 6.65 17.51
CA ASP A 191 2.79 7.59 17.10
C ASP A 191 3.18 9.05 17.40
N VAL A 192 3.84 9.31 18.55
CA VAL A 192 4.36 10.64 18.86
C VAL A 192 5.42 11.08 17.84
N VAL A 193 6.41 10.21 17.58
CA VAL A 193 7.48 10.50 16.61
C VAL A 193 6.92 10.77 15.21
N LEU A 194 5.92 9.99 14.78
CA LEU A 194 5.30 10.15 13.46
C LEU A 194 4.51 11.45 13.35
N ARG A 195 3.69 11.78 14.36
CA ARG A 195 2.92 13.05 14.39
C ARG A 195 3.81 14.26 14.35
N ASP A 196 4.92 14.27 15.08
CA ASP A 196 5.91 15.37 15.08
C ASP A 196 6.54 15.59 13.70
N ARG A 197 6.45 14.61 12.80
CA ARG A 197 6.98 14.64 11.43
C ARG A 197 5.91 14.77 10.36
N GLY A 198 4.62 14.79 10.72
CA GLY A 198 3.51 14.75 9.77
C GLY A 198 3.39 13.44 9.02
N ALA A 199 4.09 12.38 9.46
CA ALA A 199 4.09 11.10 8.78
C ALA A 199 2.92 10.22 9.24
N LEU A 200 2.25 9.57 8.26
CA LEU A 200 1.17 8.62 8.52
C LEU A 200 1.67 7.34 9.19
N GLY A 201 2.86 6.89 8.78
CA GLY A 201 3.42 5.64 9.27
C GLY A 201 4.94 5.56 9.13
N CYS A 202 5.51 4.55 9.77
CA CYS A 202 6.92 4.22 9.76
C CYS A 202 7.15 3.01 8.87
N PHE A 203 7.82 3.21 7.73
CA PHE A 203 8.19 2.15 6.80
C PHE A 203 9.65 1.78 7.00
N VAL A 204 9.87 0.70 7.74
CA VAL A 204 11.19 0.19 8.05
C VAL A 204 11.60 -0.79 6.97
N PHE A 205 12.83 -0.67 6.43
CA PHE A 205 13.30 -1.54 5.36
C PHE A 205 14.76 -1.96 5.53
N THR A 206 15.14 -3.05 4.89
CA THR A 206 16.51 -3.48 4.67
C THR A 206 16.70 -3.96 3.22
N LEU A 207 17.93 -3.92 2.72
CA LEU A 207 18.28 -4.44 1.39
C LEU A 207 18.62 -5.95 1.41
N GLU A 208 18.78 -6.54 2.59
CA GLU A 208 18.77 -8.00 2.72
C GLU A 208 17.34 -8.50 2.54
N THR A 209 17.16 -9.54 1.75
CA THR A 209 15.84 -10.11 1.44
C THR A 209 15.80 -11.60 1.70
N ILE A 210 14.61 -12.11 1.99
CA ILE A 210 14.36 -13.56 2.13
C ILE A 210 14.19 -14.17 0.73
N SER A 211 13.45 -13.47 -0.15
CA SER A 211 13.27 -13.89 -1.54
C SER A 211 14.37 -13.31 -2.44
N SER A 212 14.99 -14.15 -3.26
CA SER A 212 16.11 -13.74 -4.15
C SER A 212 15.69 -12.75 -5.26
N ASP A 213 14.42 -12.65 -5.56
CA ASP A 213 13.85 -11.75 -6.59
C ASP A 213 13.27 -10.45 -5.99
N ALA A 214 13.26 -10.30 -4.66
CA ALA A 214 12.97 -9.04 -4.00
C ALA A 214 14.23 -8.15 -3.93
N PHE A 215 14.01 -6.84 -3.92
CA PHE A 215 15.07 -5.84 -3.79
C PHE A 215 15.20 -5.29 -2.38
N ALA A 216 14.09 -5.25 -1.65
CA ALA A 216 14.02 -4.79 -0.27
C ALA A 216 13.03 -5.64 0.52
N HIS A 217 13.31 -5.81 1.81
CA HIS A 217 12.43 -6.39 2.80
C HIS A 217 11.92 -5.28 3.72
N ALA A 218 10.60 -5.24 3.98
CA ALA A 218 10.00 -4.12 4.70
C ALA A 218 8.97 -4.56 5.75
N ARG A 219 8.78 -3.69 6.74
CA ARG A 219 7.68 -3.74 7.73
C ARG A 219 7.08 -2.34 7.87
N MET A 220 5.76 -2.27 8.06
CA MET A 220 5.03 -1.02 8.15
C MET A 220 4.25 -0.92 9.46
N PHE A 221 4.39 0.21 10.15
CA PHE A 221 3.68 0.53 11.39
C PHE A 221 2.98 1.88 11.28
N ALA A 222 1.67 1.92 11.50
CA ALA A 222 0.86 3.14 11.43
C ALA A 222 -0.12 3.27 12.61
N PRO A 223 0.39 3.37 13.84
CA PRO A 223 -0.45 3.36 15.05
C PRO A 223 -1.49 4.49 15.07
N GLY A 224 -1.14 5.68 14.58
CA GLY A 224 -2.07 6.82 14.49
C GLY A 224 -3.24 6.62 13.53
N ALA A 225 -3.10 5.67 12.58
CA ALA A 225 -4.18 5.23 11.70
C ALA A 225 -4.98 4.05 12.27
N GLY A 226 -4.63 3.55 13.46
CA GLY A 226 -5.24 2.37 14.06
C GLY A 226 -4.69 1.04 13.52
N VAL A 227 -3.58 1.07 12.80
CA VAL A 227 -2.93 -0.11 12.20
C VAL A 227 -1.61 -0.38 12.93
N PRO A 228 -1.57 -1.33 13.89
CA PRO A 228 -0.34 -1.66 14.61
C PRO A 228 0.81 -2.08 13.68
N GLU A 229 0.53 -2.95 12.74
CA GLU A 229 1.41 -3.37 11.64
C GLU A 229 0.54 -3.72 10.43
N ASP A 230 1.01 -3.38 9.22
CA ASP A 230 0.29 -3.61 7.96
C ASP A 230 1.05 -4.61 7.08
N PRO A 231 0.38 -5.66 6.53
CA PRO A 231 1.08 -6.72 5.80
C PRO A 231 1.56 -6.32 4.41
N ALA A 232 0.94 -5.29 3.78
CA ALA A 232 1.37 -4.82 2.46
C ALA A 232 0.89 -3.39 2.19
N THR A 233 1.83 -2.45 2.07
CA THR A 233 1.55 -1.02 2.06
C THR A 233 2.00 -0.36 0.75
N GLY A 234 1.11 -0.36 -0.24
CA GLY A 234 1.40 0.26 -1.53
C GLY A 234 1.71 1.76 -1.44
N SER A 235 1.06 2.50 -0.51
CA SER A 235 1.30 3.93 -0.29
C SER A 235 2.67 4.24 0.30
N ALA A 236 3.35 3.27 0.93
CA ALA A 236 4.71 3.42 1.44
C ALA A 236 5.78 2.86 0.47
N ALA A 237 5.38 1.88 -0.35
CA ALA A 237 6.27 1.27 -1.33
C ALA A 237 6.77 2.27 -2.38
N GLY A 238 5.90 3.17 -2.86
CA GLY A 238 6.28 4.23 -3.79
C GLY A 238 7.28 5.23 -3.19
N PRO A 239 7.00 5.81 -2.00
CA PRO A 239 7.98 6.61 -1.25
C PRO A 239 9.33 5.92 -1.06
N LEU A 240 9.35 4.62 -0.70
CA LEU A 240 10.62 3.87 -0.63
C LEU A 240 11.31 3.83 -1.99
N GLY A 241 10.56 3.61 -3.08
CA GLY A 241 11.12 3.61 -4.42
C GLY A 241 11.80 4.93 -4.78
N ALA A 242 11.12 6.05 -4.53
CA ALA A 242 11.67 7.39 -4.75
C ALA A 242 12.91 7.63 -3.87
N TYR A 243 12.85 7.25 -2.60
CA TYR A 243 13.95 7.31 -1.65
C TYR A 243 15.19 6.55 -2.14
N LEU A 244 15.03 5.29 -2.55
CA LEU A 244 16.14 4.47 -3.04
C LEU A 244 16.78 5.05 -4.31
N ALA A 245 15.97 5.68 -5.18
CA ALA A 245 16.46 6.34 -6.37
C ALA A 245 17.31 7.58 -6.04
N VAL A 246 16.82 8.47 -5.16
CA VAL A 246 17.49 9.73 -4.80
C VAL A 246 18.77 9.47 -4.00
N HIS A 247 18.78 8.47 -3.14
CA HIS A 247 19.96 8.12 -2.34
C HIS A 247 20.95 7.20 -3.08
N GLY A 248 20.76 6.95 -4.39
CA GLY A 248 21.70 6.21 -5.23
C GLY A 248 21.80 4.71 -4.91
N VAL A 249 20.79 4.18 -4.19
CA VAL A 249 20.72 2.75 -3.82
C VAL A 249 20.15 1.92 -4.97
N LEU A 250 19.14 2.45 -5.67
CA LEU A 250 18.55 1.80 -6.83
C LEU A 250 19.37 2.17 -8.08
N PRO A 251 20.00 1.20 -8.76
CA PRO A 251 20.75 1.42 -10.00
C PRO A 251 19.92 2.21 -11.03
N ARG A 252 20.59 3.10 -11.80
CA ARG A 252 19.87 3.97 -12.75
C ARG A 252 19.16 3.20 -13.86
N GLU A 253 19.75 2.08 -14.28
CA GLU A 253 19.22 1.17 -15.30
C GLU A 253 18.07 0.30 -14.80
N ARG A 254 17.85 0.23 -13.47
CA ARG A 254 16.74 -0.53 -12.88
C ARG A 254 15.51 0.36 -12.78
N GLU A 255 14.54 0.11 -13.63
CA GLU A 255 13.27 0.85 -13.67
C GLU A 255 12.20 0.23 -12.76
N SER A 256 12.31 -1.06 -12.43
CA SER A 256 11.34 -1.73 -11.57
C SER A 256 11.98 -2.74 -10.63
N PHE A 257 11.30 -2.98 -9.52
CA PHE A 257 11.71 -3.96 -8.50
C PHE A 257 10.53 -4.39 -7.64
N VAL A 258 10.74 -5.41 -6.81
CA VAL A 258 9.76 -5.93 -5.86
C VAL A 258 10.21 -5.66 -4.44
N ILE A 259 9.29 -5.22 -3.60
CA ILE A 259 9.43 -5.16 -2.14
C ILE A 259 8.66 -6.35 -1.56
N GLU A 260 9.32 -7.13 -0.70
CA GLU A 260 8.65 -8.12 0.15
C GLU A 260 8.28 -7.48 1.49
N GLN A 261 7.06 -7.75 1.99
CA GLN A 261 6.53 -7.21 3.25
C GLN A 261 5.63 -8.25 3.93
N GLY A 262 5.35 -8.08 5.22
CA GLY A 262 4.34 -8.88 5.95
C GLY A 262 4.78 -10.30 6.31
N ILE A 263 6.03 -10.66 6.11
CA ILE A 263 6.55 -12.01 6.40
C ILE A 263 6.47 -12.30 7.90
N GLU A 264 6.82 -11.33 8.74
CA GLU A 264 6.74 -11.42 10.20
C GLU A 264 5.31 -11.56 10.73
N MET A 265 4.33 -11.13 9.93
CA MET A 265 2.90 -11.28 10.21
C MET A 265 2.34 -12.62 9.71
N GLY A 266 3.15 -13.46 9.04
CA GLY A 266 2.70 -14.67 8.37
C GLY A 266 1.87 -14.42 7.11
N ARG A 267 1.90 -13.18 6.58
CA ARG A 267 1.19 -12.76 5.37
C ARG A 267 2.17 -12.19 4.33
N PRO A 268 3.05 -13.03 3.77
CA PRO A 268 4.06 -12.55 2.82
C PRO A 268 3.41 -11.89 1.61
N SER A 269 3.90 -10.70 1.29
CA SER A 269 3.39 -9.84 0.23
C SER A 269 4.49 -9.49 -0.75
N ARG A 270 4.10 -9.14 -1.98
CA ARG A 270 5.00 -8.76 -3.07
C ARG A 270 4.45 -7.50 -3.74
N ILE A 271 5.08 -6.37 -3.46
CA ILE A 271 4.68 -5.08 -3.99
C ILE A 271 5.63 -4.71 -5.11
N TRP A 272 5.10 -4.60 -6.32
CA TRP A 272 5.86 -4.16 -7.48
C TRP A 272 5.93 -2.63 -7.51
N VAL A 273 7.12 -2.09 -7.77
CA VAL A 273 7.39 -0.66 -7.87
C VAL A 273 8.11 -0.39 -9.18
N GLU A 274 7.66 0.63 -9.91
CA GLU A 274 8.33 1.14 -11.12
C GLU A 274 8.60 2.63 -10.95
N ILE A 275 9.75 3.08 -11.45
CA ILE A 275 10.22 4.45 -11.31
C ILE A 275 10.71 4.95 -12.66
N ALA A 276 10.04 5.96 -13.19
CA ALA A 276 10.58 6.76 -14.27
C ALA A 276 11.45 7.90 -13.70
N ARG A 277 12.50 8.24 -14.40
CA ARG A 277 13.46 9.29 -14.02
C ARG A 277 13.63 10.30 -15.13
N ASP A 278 13.96 11.53 -14.75
CA ASP A 278 14.43 12.55 -15.70
C ASP A 278 15.89 12.33 -16.12
N ALA A 279 16.40 13.22 -16.98
CA ALA A 279 17.79 13.18 -17.46
C ALA A 279 18.83 13.36 -16.33
N ALA A 280 18.46 14.02 -15.23
CA ALA A 280 19.31 14.15 -14.04
C ALA A 280 19.30 12.89 -13.16
N GLY A 281 18.36 11.96 -13.41
CA GLY A 281 18.19 10.72 -12.67
C GLY A 281 17.24 10.87 -11.48
N MET A 282 16.51 11.98 -11.38
CA MET A 282 15.51 12.20 -10.34
C MET A 282 14.21 11.45 -10.67
N PRO A 283 13.56 10.83 -9.67
CA PRO A 283 12.29 10.15 -9.88
C PRO A 283 11.19 11.16 -10.25
N THR A 284 10.48 10.90 -11.35
CA THR A 284 9.40 11.76 -11.86
C THR A 284 8.04 11.09 -11.80
N THR A 285 8.00 9.79 -12.05
CA THR A 285 6.76 9.02 -12.02
C THR A 285 6.99 7.75 -11.21
N ILE A 286 6.15 7.55 -10.23
CA ILE A 286 6.17 6.36 -9.38
C ILE A 286 4.89 5.56 -9.65
N ARG A 287 5.06 4.27 -9.96
CA ARG A 287 3.96 3.35 -10.17
C ARG A 287 4.09 2.18 -9.19
N VAL A 288 2.99 1.82 -8.58
CA VAL A 288 2.95 0.73 -7.58
C VAL A 288 1.82 -0.23 -7.94
N GLY A 289 2.09 -1.51 -7.89
CA GLY A 289 1.09 -2.52 -8.25
C GLY A 289 1.38 -3.89 -7.68
N GLY A 290 0.46 -4.79 -7.96
CA GLY A 290 0.59 -6.20 -7.57
C GLY A 290 -0.59 -7.03 -8.05
N THR A 291 -0.47 -8.33 -7.84
CA THR A 291 -1.51 -9.31 -8.11
C THR A 291 -2.51 -9.38 -6.96
N THR A 292 -3.68 -9.91 -7.24
CA THR A 292 -4.79 -10.08 -6.27
C THR A 292 -5.36 -11.47 -6.42
N VAL A 293 -5.68 -12.12 -5.29
CA VAL A 293 -6.25 -13.46 -5.26
C VAL A 293 -7.59 -13.47 -4.52
N PRO A 294 -8.69 -13.96 -5.12
CA PRO A 294 -9.95 -14.16 -4.43
C PRO A 294 -9.84 -15.23 -3.33
N VAL A 295 -10.45 -14.98 -2.17
CA VAL A 295 -10.39 -15.90 -1.02
C VAL A 295 -11.77 -16.32 -0.54
N ILE A 296 -12.70 -15.36 -0.35
CA ILE A 296 -14.05 -15.64 0.17
C ILE A 296 -15.06 -14.90 -0.67
N ARG A 297 -16.18 -15.58 -0.97
CA ARG A 297 -17.40 -14.97 -1.49
C ARG A 297 -18.55 -15.26 -0.56
N GLY A 298 -19.40 -14.26 -0.34
CA GLY A 298 -20.54 -14.42 0.56
C GLY A 298 -21.56 -13.32 0.44
N THR A 299 -22.50 -13.33 1.38
CA THR A 299 -23.52 -12.29 1.53
C THR A 299 -23.53 -11.76 2.96
N ILE A 300 -23.72 -10.47 3.09
CA ILE A 300 -23.91 -9.76 4.36
C ILE A 300 -25.41 -9.45 4.50
N ARG A 301 -26.00 -9.74 5.64
CA ARG A 301 -27.37 -9.33 5.96
C ARG A 301 -27.36 -7.98 6.70
N VAL A 302 -28.04 -7.01 6.12
CA VAL A 302 -28.19 -5.65 6.64
C VAL A 302 -29.65 -5.33 6.91
#